data_d2f39849ea243e39f90195d1144d8019
#
_entry.id   d2f39849ea243e39f90195d1144d8019
#
_cell.length_a   1.000
_cell.length_b   1.000
_cell.length_c   1.000
_cell.angle_alpha   90.00
_cell.angle_beta   90.00
_cell.angle_gamma   90.00
#
_symmetry.space_group_name_H-M   'P 1'
#
loop_
_entity.id
_entity.type
_entity.pdbx_description
1 polymer ?
#
loop_
_entity_poly.entity_id
_entity_poly.type
_entity_poly.pdbx_seq_one_letter_code
_entity_poly.pdbx_strand_id
1 'polypeptide(L)'
;MVEAALAEPDEVLNGYCRIEDEAAYRDPSVPKAVVAPDGRLLYMSRGPVPASKGGTFRMAWRQVCIYAFPRVALRAFAVHGVKSRLEDIEDIEILRFLEMGWTVRMVLLSDTSIPVDDPADVERVLAAIRSRGL
;
A
#
# COMPACT_ATOMS: atom_id res chain seq x y z
N MET A 1 -11.52 6.01 -1.63
CA MET A 1 -10.63 6.72 -0.66
C MET A 1 -11.29 7.95 -0.04
N VAL A 2 -11.77 8.94 -0.79
CA VAL A 2 -12.39 10.17 -0.22
C VAL A 2 -13.59 9.85 0.68
N GLU A 3 -14.50 9.00 0.23
CA GLU A 3 -15.65 8.56 1.04
C GLU A 3 -15.23 7.88 2.34
N ALA A 4 -14.20 7.01 2.29
CA ALA A 4 -13.65 6.37 3.47
C ALA A 4 -13.04 7.40 4.44
N ALA A 5 -12.32 8.40 3.92
CA ALA A 5 -11.72 9.45 4.74
C ALA A 5 -12.77 10.36 5.40
N LEU A 6 -13.92 10.56 4.75
CA LEU A 6 -15.04 11.29 5.34
C LEU A 6 -15.79 10.49 6.41
N ALA A 7 -15.86 9.16 6.24
CA ALA A 7 -16.47 8.25 7.20
C ALA A 7 -15.60 8.03 8.44
N GLU A 8 -14.27 8.01 8.28
CA GLU A 8 -13.29 7.70 9.33
C GLU A 8 -12.23 8.83 9.43
N PRO A 9 -12.62 10.05 9.83
CA PRO A 9 -11.76 11.24 9.77
C PRO A 9 -10.55 11.20 10.71
N ASP A 10 -10.58 10.33 11.71
CA ASP A 10 -9.53 10.18 12.73
C ASP A 10 -8.58 9.00 12.46
N GLU A 11 -8.82 8.22 11.39
CA GLU A 11 -7.99 7.08 11.03
C GLU A 11 -6.97 7.41 9.93
N VAL A 12 -5.80 6.80 10.04
CA VAL A 12 -4.83 6.77 8.95
C VAL A 12 -5.31 5.75 7.91
N LEU A 13 -5.54 6.20 6.68
CA LEU A 13 -6.01 5.32 5.61
C LEU A 13 -4.95 5.16 4.53
N ASN A 14 -4.83 3.93 3.99
CA ASN A 14 -3.99 3.64 2.84
C ASN A 14 -4.73 2.72 1.85
N GLY A 15 -4.52 2.95 0.56
CA GLY A 15 -5.10 2.12 -0.48
C GLY A 15 -4.40 0.79 -0.64
N TYR A 16 -5.15 -0.26 -1.05
CA TYR A 16 -4.59 -1.54 -1.45
C TYR A 16 -5.44 -2.18 -2.54
N CYS A 17 -4.82 -3.08 -3.31
CA CYS A 17 -5.53 -3.92 -4.28
C CYS A 17 -4.89 -5.31 -4.36
N ARG A 18 -5.54 -6.22 -5.07
CA ARG A 18 -5.07 -7.59 -5.19
C ARG A 18 -3.84 -7.67 -6.10
N ILE A 19 -2.95 -8.60 -5.80
CA ILE A 19 -1.89 -9.05 -6.71
C ILE A 19 -2.43 -10.24 -7.47
N GLU A 20 -2.41 -10.17 -8.82
CA GLU A 20 -2.97 -11.20 -9.68
C GLU A 20 -1.93 -12.23 -10.14
N ASP A 21 -0.65 -11.90 -10.11
CA ASP A 21 0.42 -12.75 -10.60
C ASP A 21 1.60 -12.90 -9.63
N GLU A 22 2.34 -14.01 -9.79
CA GLU A 22 3.47 -14.35 -8.93
C GLU A 22 4.68 -13.43 -9.16
N ALA A 23 4.83 -12.85 -10.35
CA ALA A 23 5.94 -11.95 -10.64
C ALA A 23 5.84 -10.68 -9.79
N ALA A 24 4.68 -10.03 -9.78
CA ALA A 24 4.41 -8.87 -8.94
C ALA A 24 4.50 -9.22 -7.44
N TYR A 25 4.09 -10.43 -7.02
CA TYR A 25 4.25 -10.88 -5.64
C TYR A 25 5.72 -10.98 -5.21
N ARG A 26 6.62 -11.37 -6.10
CA ARG A 26 8.06 -11.50 -5.81
C ARG A 26 8.87 -10.24 -6.05
N ASP A 27 8.30 -9.27 -6.74
CA ASP A 27 8.97 -8.02 -7.08
C ASP A 27 9.11 -7.11 -5.84
N PRO A 28 10.35 -6.77 -5.41
CA PRO A 28 10.56 -5.88 -4.27
C PRO A 28 10.14 -4.43 -4.52
N SER A 29 9.94 -4.00 -5.77
CA SER A 29 9.39 -2.68 -6.11
C SER A 29 7.89 -2.57 -5.79
N VAL A 30 7.22 -3.70 -5.63
CA VAL A 30 5.80 -3.79 -5.27
C VAL A 30 5.65 -4.07 -3.78
N PRO A 31 5.35 -3.10 -2.90
CA PRO A 31 5.12 -3.36 -1.49
C PRO A 31 3.87 -4.23 -1.27
N LYS A 32 4.03 -5.33 -0.52
CA LYS A 32 2.93 -6.24 -0.15
C LYS A 32 2.33 -5.83 1.18
N ALA A 33 1.00 -5.80 1.25
CA ALA A 33 0.25 -5.48 2.46
C ALA A 33 -0.36 -6.74 3.08
N VAL A 34 -0.16 -6.93 4.37
CA VAL A 34 -0.85 -7.95 5.17
C VAL A 34 -1.97 -7.28 5.94
N VAL A 35 -3.20 -7.62 5.59
CA VAL A 35 -4.41 -6.93 6.07
C VAL A 35 -5.25 -7.92 6.89
N ALA A 36 -5.69 -7.47 8.06
CA ALA A 36 -6.60 -8.23 8.92
C ALA A 36 -8.02 -8.26 8.32
N PRO A 37 -8.88 -9.23 8.73
CA PRO A 37 -10.26 -9.29 8.24
C PRO A 37 -11.10 -8.05 8.52
N ASP A 38 -10.76 -7.27 9.53
CA ASP A 38 -11.40 -6.00 9.89
C ASP A 38 -10.90 -4.79 9.05
N GLY A 39 -9.99 -5.02 8.10
CA GLY A 39 -9.40 -4.00 7.24
C GLY A 39 -8.16 -3.29 7.82
N ARG A 40 -7.72 -3.68 9.01
CA ARG A 40 -6.54 -3.09 9.65
C ARG A 40 -5.25 -3.62 9.03
N LEU A 41 -4.30 -2.73 8.74
CA LEU A 41 -2.96 -3.12 8.31
C LEU A 41 -2.22 -3.82 9.47
N LEU A 42 -1.76 -5.03 9.22
CA LEU A 42 -0.91 -5.78 10.16
C LEU A 42 0.56 -5.53 9.91
N TYR A 43 0.97 -5.52 8.64
CA TYR A 43 2.34 -5.25 8.21
C TYR A 43 2.39 -4.95 6.71
N MET A 44 3.48 -4.31 6.29
CA MET A 44 3.79 -4.09 4.89
C MET A 44 5.25 -4.43 4.63
N SER A 45 5.55 -5.08 3.49
CA SER A 45 6.90 -5.53 3.18
C SER A 45 7.18 -5.51 1.68
N ARG A 46 8.44 -5.25 1.32
CA ARG A 46 8.94 -5.47 -0.05
C ARG A 46 9.17 -6.96 -0.32
N GLY A 47 9.35 -7.77 0.73
CA GLY A 47 9.43 -9.22 0.62
C GLY A 47 8.09 -9.86 0.22
N PRO A 48 8.11 -11.14 -0.24
CA PRO A 48 6.91 -11.87 -0.64
C PRO A 48 6.11 -12.33 0.59
N VAL A 49 5.17 -11.52 1.05
CA VAL A 49 4.27 -11.81 2.17
C VAL A 49 2.80 -11.76 1.75
N PRO A 50 1.91 -12.58 2.36
CA PRO A 50 2.20 -13.69 3.29
C PRO A 50 2.82 -14.88 2.54
N ALA A 51 3.88 -15.46 3.10
CA ALA A 51 4.53 -16.62 2.51
C ALA A 51 3.78 -17.92 2.87
N SER A 52 3.57 -18.80 1.89
CA SER A 52 3.10 -20.14 2.15
C SER A 52 4.26 -21.05 2.58
N LYS A 53 3.99 -22.05 3.42
CA LYS A 53 5.02 -23.04 3.87
C LYS A 53 5.70 -23.74 2.70
N GLY A 54 5.00 -23.97 1.59
CA GLY A 54 5.51 -24.60 0.38
C GLY A 54 6.15 -23.65 -0.63
N GLY A 55 6.24 -22.35 -0.34
CA GLY A 55 6.83 -21.34 -1.22
C GLY A 55 5.98 -20.94 -2.45
N THR A 56 4.80 -21.54 -2.62
CA THR A 56 3.91 -21.23 -3.75
C THR A 56 3.10 -19.95 -3.51
N PHE A 57 2.99 -19.12 -4.52
CA PHE A 57 2.06 -17.99 -4.50
C PHE A 57 0.61 -18.47 -4.42
N ARG A 58 -0.16 -17.90 -3.52
CA ARG A 58 -1.59 -18.22 -3.34
C ARG A 58 -2.46 -17.00 -3.50
N MET A 59 -2.15 -15.95 -2.75
CA MET A 59 -2.86 -14.68 -2.75
C MET A 59 -2.05 -13.65 -1.97
N ALA A 60 -1.99 -12.44 -2.47
CA ALA A 60 -1.40 -11.31 -1.76
C ALA A 60 -2.10 -10.00 -2.15
N TRP A 61 -1.82 -8.96 -1.36
CA TRP A 61 -2.28 -7.61 -1.59
C TRP A 61 -1.07 -6.70 -1.82
N ARG A 62 -1.19 -5.74 -2.72
CA ARG A 62 -0.19 -4.68 -2.90
C ARG A 62 -0.71 -3.35 -2.39
N GLN A 63 0.20 -2.53 -1.95
CA GLN A 63 -0.09 -1.13 -1.66
C GLN A 63 -0.48 -0.38 -2.94
N VAL A 64 -1.44 0.53 -2.81
CA VAL A 64 -1.68 1.60 -3.75
C VAL A 64 -1.29 2.91 -3.05
N CYS A 65 -0.41 3.70 -3.66
CA CYS A 65 0.15 4.92 -3.06
C CYS A 65 -0.88 6.07 -3.02
N ILE A 66 -2.00 5.81 -2.35
CA ILE A 66 -3.02 6.81 -2.04
C ILE A 66 -3.34 6.72 -0.55
N TYR A 67 -3.34 7.87 0.12
CA TYR A 67 -3.46 7.97 1.56
C TYR A 67 -4.47 9.01 1.97
N ALA A 68 -5.02 8.86 3.19
CA ALA A 68 -5.64 9.95 3.92
C ALA A 68 -5.11 9.94 5.35
N PHE A 69 -4.71 11.12 5.82
CA PHE A 69 -4.10 11.28 7.15
C PHE A 69 -4.88 12.28 7.98
N PRO A 70 -5.31 11.92 9.19
CA PRO A 70 -5.73 12.90 10.15
C PRO A 70 -4.62 13.91 10.43
N ARG A 71 -4.97 15.17 10.63
CA ARG A 71 -3.99 16.23 10.90
C ARG A 71 -3.11 15.92 12.12
N VAL A 72 -3.67 15.27 13.13
CA VAL A 72 -2.94 14.86 14.35
C VAL A 72 -1.88 13.80 14.03
N ALA A 73 -2.19 12.82 13.16
CA ALA A 73 -1.25 11.79 12.74
C ALA A 73 -0.09 12.38 11.93
N LEU A 74 -0.37 13.29 10.98
CA LEU A 74 0.67 13.99 10.22
C LEU A 74 1.59 14.82 11.11
N ARG A 75 1.04 15.49 12.12
CA ARG A 75 1.85 16.24 13.10
C ARG A 75 2.76 15.30 13.91
N ALA A 76 2.23 14.19 14.39
CA ALA A 76 3.00 13.20 15.13
C ALA A 76 4.14 12.64 14.25
N PHE A 77 3.85 12.31 13.00
CA PHE A 77 4.85 11.86 12.02
C PHE A 77 5.96 12.90 11.81
N ALA A 78 5.60 14.17 11.62
CA ALA A 78 6.56 15.26 11.42
C ALA A 78 7.45 15.51 12.66
N VAL A 79 6.87 15.45 13.87
CA VAL A 79 7.62 15.63 15.13
C VAL A 79 8.59 14.47 15.37
N HIS A 80 8.26 13.26 14.95
CA HIS A 80 9.15 12.10 15.06
C HIS A 80 10.49 12.33 14.31
N GLY A 81 10.50 13.06 13.20
CA GLY A 81 11.64 13.69 12.56
C GLY A 81 12.66 12.77 11.90
N VAL A 82 12.68 11.48 12.22
CA VAL A 82 13.62 10.47 11.68
C VAL A 82 12.85 9.23 11.23
N LYS A 83 13.42 8.47 10.29
CA LYS A 83 12.84 7.17 9.90
C LYS A 83 12.80 6.25 11.11
N SER A 84 11.69 5.55 11.29
CA SER A 84 11.59 4.45 12.25
C SER A 84 12.34 3.22 11.72
N ARG A 85 12.54 2.22 12.59
CA ARG A 85 13.39 1.07 12.26
C ARG A 85 12.86 0.27 11.06
N LEU A 86 11.58 -0.06 11.05
CA LEU A 86 10.99 -0.86 9.97
C LEU A 86 10.84 -0.02 8.70
N GLU A 87 10.49 1.24 8.84
CA GLU A 87 10.46 2.18 7.71
C GLU A 87 11.84 2.30 7.04
N ASP A 88 12.92 2.36 7.80
CA ASP A 88 14.28 2.46 7.25
C ASP A 88 14.70 1.18 6.51
N ILE A 89 14.32 0.00 7.02
CA ILE A 89 14.65 -1.29 6.42
C ILE A 89 13.85 -1.55 5.14
N GLU A 90 12.54 -1.29 5.18
CA GLU A 90 11.61 -1.62 4.09
C GLU A 90 11.47 -0.45 3.10
N ASP A 91 11.88 0.77 3.51
CA ASP A 91 11.67 2.02 2.78
C ASP A 91 10.18 2.23 2.42
N ILE A 92 9.32 2.09 3.45
CA ILE A 92 7.87 2.21 3.38
C ILE A 92 7.39 3.08 4.56
N GLU A 93 6.99 4.32 4.29
CA GLU A 93 6.69 5.36 5.29
C GLU A 93 5.50 5.01 6.20
N ILE A 94 4.53 4.24 5.70
CA ILE A 94 3.35 3.85 6.48
C ILE A 94 3.73 2.99 7.70
N LEU A 95 4.87 2.31 7.67
CA LEU A 95 5.37 1.51 8.78
C LEU A 95 5.70 2.36 10.00
N ARG A 96 6.13 3.64 9.83
CA ARG A 96 6.35 4.54 10.96
C ARG A 96 5.07 4.75 11.76
N PHE A 97 3.93 4.88 11.12
CA PHE A 97 2.65 4.99 11.83
C PHE A 97 2.37 3.75 12.68
N LEU A 98 2.62 2.54 12.14
CA LEU A 98 2.46 1.29 12.90
C LEU A 98 3.42 1.23 14.08
N GLU A 99 4.69 1.60 13.90
CA GLU A 99 5.71 1.62 14.97
C GLU A 99 5.40 2.67 16.05
N MET A 100 4.72 3.76 15.67
CA MET A 100 4.22 4.78 16.62
C MET A 100 2.91 4.37 17.31
N GLY A 101 2.37 3.19 17.01
CA GLY A 101 1.13 2.68 17.62
C GLY A 101 -0.16 3.18 16.98
N TRP A 102 -0.09 3.82 15.80
CA TRP A 102 -1.28 4.20 15.06
C TRP A 102 -1.93 3.00 14.40
N THR A 103 -3.26 2.98 14.40
CA THR A 103 -4.01 2.07 13.53
C THR A 103 -4.03 2.63 12.12
N VAL A 104 -3.65 1.80 11.16
CA VAL A 104 -3.78 2.09 9.73
C VAL A 104 -4.87 1.20 9.16
N ARG A 105 -5.92 1.80 8.59
CA ARG A 105 -6.99 1.07 7.91
C ARG A 105 -6.72 1.04 6.42
N MET A 106 -6.85 -0.14 5.85
CA MET A 106 -6.65 -0.36 4.43
C MET A 106 -7.98 -0.24 3.69
N VAL A 107 -7.98 0.52 2.59
CA VAL A 107 -9.16 0.74 1.73
C VAL A 107 -8.95 -0.03 0.42
N LEU A 108 -9.82 -1.02 0.18
CA LEU A 108 -9.77 -1.79 -1.05
C LEU A 108 -10.13 -0.90 -2.24
N LEU A 109 -9.25 -0.87 -3.22
CA LEU A 109 -9.42 -0.12 -4.45
C LEU A 109 -9.52 -1.07 -5.64
N SER A 110 -10.11 -0.58 -6.73
CA SER A 110 -10.12 -1.33 -7.98
C SER A 110 -8.69 -1.48 -8.53
N ASP A 111 -8.38 -2.63 -9.11
CA ASP A 111 -7.08 -2.96 -9.70
C ASP A 111 -6.80 -2.23 -11.04
N THR A 112 -7.46 -1.10 -11.26
CA THR A 112 -7.35 -0.35 -12.52
C THR A 112 -6.25 0.70 -12.53
N SER A 113 -5.54 0.89 -11.41
CA SER A 113 -4.41 1.82 -11.33
C SER A 113 -3.14 1.20 -11.90
N ILE A 114 -2.52 1.88 -12.86
CA ILE A 114 -1.23 1.49 -13.43
C ILE A 114 -0.20 2.45 -12.85
N PRO A 115 0.79 1.97 -12.07
CA PRO A 115 1.87 2.83 -11.58
C PRO A 115 2.70 3.34 -12.74
N VAL A 116 3.25 4.55 -12.60
CA VAL A 116 4.16 5.17 -13.57
C VAL A 116 5.41 5.57 -12.81
N ASP A 117 6.36 4.65 -12.75
CA ASP A 117 7.62 4.83 -12.03
C ASP A 117 8.81 4.95 -12.99
N ASP A 118 8.69 4.42 -14.22
CA ASP A 118 9.71 4.52 -15.25
C ASP A 118 9.11 4.84 -16.64
N PRO A 119 9.95 5.24 -17.64
CA PRO A 119 9.50 5.57 -18.99
C PRO A 119 8.75 4.45 -19.71
N ALA A 120 9.02 3.17 -19.41
CA ALA A 120 8.33 2.03 -20.03
C ALA A 120 6.87 1.93 -19.57
N ASP A 121 6.55 2.44 -18.38
CA ASP A 121 5.18 2.45 -17.85
C ASP A 121 4.26 3.37 -18.63
N VAL A 122 4.80 4.44 -19.22
CA VAL A 122 4.05 5.40 -20.04
C VAL A 122 3.34 4.70 -21.20
N GLU A 123 4.03 3.81 -21.90
CA GLU A 123 3.43 3.04 -23.01
C GLU A 123 2.30 2.13 -22.52
N ARG A 124 2.45 1.50 -21.35
CA ARG A 124 1.38 0.69 -20.72
C ARG A 124 0.15 1.52 -20.39
N VAL A 125 0.37 2.72 -19.84
CA VAL A 125 -0.72 3.65 -19.51
C VAL A 125 -1.41 4.15 -20.76
N LEU A 126 -0.66 4.55 -21.80
CA LEU A 126 -1.23 4.97 -23.08
C LEU A 126 -2.08 3.87 -23.75
N ALA A 127 -1.60 2.62 -23.71
CA ALA A 127 -2.35 1.47 -24.20
C ALA A 127 -3.65 1.28 -23.41
N ALA A 128 -3.61 1.39 -22.07
CA ALA A 128 -4.79 1.26 -21.22
C ALA A 128 -5.81 2.40 -21.45
N ILE A 129 -5.35 3.64 -21.63
CA ILE A 129 -6.22 4.79 -21.94
C ILE A 129 -6.95 4.55 -23.27
N ARG A 130 -6.20 4.16 -24.32
CA ARG A 130 -6.78 3.86 -25.64
C ARG A 130 -7.82 2.74 -25.58
N SER A 131 -7.55 1.67 -24.81
CA SER A 131 -8.47 0.53 -24.69
C SER A 131 -9.78 0.85 -23.94
N ARG A 132 -9.75 1.89 -23.08
CA ARG A 132 -10.91 2.35 -22.30
C ARG A 132 -11.72 3.45 -22.97
N GLY A 133 -11.27 3.96 -24.11
CA GLY A 133 -11.95 5.02 -24.85
C GLY A 133 -11.92 6.39 -24.16
N LEU A 134 -10.88 6.64 -23.37
CA LEU A 134 -10.61 7.92 -22.71
C LEU A 134 -9.66 8.78 -23.52
#